data_e971d09f66f37ef978e27e0f399f8112
#
_entry.id   e971d09f66f37ef978e27e0f399f8112
#
_cell.length_a   1.000
_cell.length_b   1.000
_cell.length_c   1.000
_cell.angle_alpha   90.00
_cell.angle_beta   90.00
_cell.angle_gamma   90.00
#
_symmetry.space_group_name_H-M   'P 1'
#
loop_
_entity.id
_entity.type
_entity.pdbx_description
1 polymer ?
#
loop_
_entity_poly.entity_id
_entity_poly.type
_entity_poly.pdbx_seq_one_letter_code
_entity_poly.pdbx_strand_id
1 'polypeptide(L)'
;MRKILLFTIVTAVALSAVGCSRERRWSDREREELHRELRAYRDMIYLENLAEAEFNTFSGDVVEAIEIDYPVYTTFIELPGRGDTVEVYVVSTIVEELNANPHNMRNIFPYPYLVEEGVLPAGLNHQAQRAFYDCFSKKVKKYYPSTQAFFNAVVGDSNSQQTLTNMQMQCAADLFDWGIEIDETVVVD
;
A
#
# COMPACT_ATOMS: atom_id res chain seq x y z
N MET A 1 -22.41 52.97 -39.32
CA MET A 1 -22.30 52.90 -37.85
C MET A 1 -23.08 51.71 -37.23
N ARG A 2 -24.25 51.32 -37.76
CA ARG A 2 -25.08 50.25 -37.16
C ARG A 2 -24.49 48.83 -37.29
N LYS A 3 -23.62 48.53 -38.27
CA LYS A 3 -22.98 47.24 -38.49
C LYS A 3 -21.76 46.96 -37.59
N ILE A 4 -21.09 48.02 -37.14
CA ILE A 4 -19.92 47.89 -36.23
C ILE A 4 -20.36 47.57 -34.80
N LEU A 5 -21.52 48.09 -34.38
CA LEU A 5 -22.06 47.86 -33.03
C LEU A 5 -22.52 46.39 -32.83
N LEU A 6 -23.00 45.72 -33.90
CA LEU A 6 -23.40 44.32 -33.85
C LEU A 6 -22.21 43.36 -33.74
N PHE A 7 -21.07 43.72 -34.34
CA PHE A 7 -19.87 42.88 -34.28
C PHE A 7 -19.18 42.91 -32.92
N THR A 8 -19.22 44.07 -32.22
CA THR A 8 -18.66 44.21 -30.87
C THR A 8 -19.50 43.50 -29.80
N ILE A 9 -20.81 43.40 -29.96
CA ILE A 9 -21.68 42.66 -29.04
C ILE A 9 -21.47 41.14 -29.18
N VAL A 10 -21.29 40.63 -30.41
CA VAL A 10 -21.07 39.18 -30.65
C VAL A 10 -19.70 38.74 -30.12
N THR A 11 -18.67 39.59 -30.24
CA THR A 11 -17.33 39.28 -29.65
C THR A 11 -17.31 39.34 -28.13
N ALA A 12 -18.07 40.21 -27.51
CA ALA A 12 -18.16 40.29 -26.03
C ALA A 12 -18.91 39.10 -25.43
N VAL A 13 -19.91 38.57 -26.11
CA VAL A 13 -20.64 37.34 -25.67
C VAL A 13 -19.81 36.07 -25.89
N ALA A 14 -18.96 36.02 -26.91
CA ALA A 14 -18.09 34.87 -27.15
C ALA A 14 -16.93 34.77 -26.13
N LEU A 15 -16.47 35.89 -25.57
CA LEU A 15 -15.42 35.92 -24.55
C LEU A 15 -15.93 35.58 -23.12
N SER A 16 -17.23 35.70 -22.88
CA SER A 16 -17.83 35.29 -21.59
C SER A 16 -18.16 33.80 -21.50
N ALA A 17 -18.02 33.05 -22.60
CA ALA A 17 -18.20 31.59 -22.63
C ALA A 17 -16.89 30.80 -22.42
N VAL A 18 -15.73 31.48 -22.23
CA VAL A 18 -14.51 30.81 -21.76
C VAL A 18 -14.72 30.51 -20.28
N GLY A 19 -15.17 29.28 -20.04
CA GLY A 19 -15.66 28.74 -18.81
C GLY A 19 -14.79 29.12 -17.60
N CYS A 20 -15.39 29.72 -16.63
CA CYS A 20 -15.04 29.45 -15.26
C CYS A 20 -15.27 27.95 -15.05
N SER A 21 -14.27 27.11 -15.25
CA SER A 21 -14.21 25.81 -14.63
C SER A 21 -14.23 26.11 -13.13
N ARG A 22 -15.42 25.98 -12.53
CA ARG A 22 -15.64 26.31 -11.13
C ARG A 22 -14.78 25.36 -10.33
N GLU A 23 -13.65 25.85 -9.81
CA GLU A 23 -12.78 25.10 -8.91
C GLU A 23 -13.65 24.46 -7.83
N ARG A 24 -13.84 23.15 -7.88
CA ARG A 24 -14.52 22.39 -6.83
C ARG A 24 -13.49 21.88 -5.85
N ARG A 25 -13.70 22.21 -4.59
CA ARG A 25 -12.98 21.58 -3.48
C ARG A 25 -13.58 20.20 -3.17
N TRP A 26 -12.83 19.41 -2.45
CA TRP A 26 -13.31 18.14 -1.93
C TRP A 26 -14.52 18.33 -1.03
N SER A 27 -15.54 17.51 -1.25
CA SER A 27 -16.69 17.33 -0.37
C SER A 27 -16.74 15.89 0.10
N ASP A 28 -17.60 15.59 1.08
CA ASP A 28 -17.76 14.24 1.59
C ASP A 28 -18.17 13.25 0.48
N ARG A 29 -18.93 13.72 -0.51
CA ARG A 29 -19.34 12.90 -1.65
C ARG A 29 -18.14 12.48 -2.52
N GLU A 30 -17.22 13.40 -2.82
CA GLU A 30 -16.04 13.09 -3.63
C GLU A 30 -15.06 12.18 -2.87
N ARG A 31 -14.92 12.37 -1.54
CA ARG A 31 -14.15 11.47 -0.69
C ARG A 31 -14.74 10.06 -0.70
N GLU A 32 -16.06 9.93 -0.51
CA GLU A 32 -16.78 8.66 -0.57
C GLU A 32 -16.66 7.97 -1.95
N GLU A 33 -16.64 8.75 -3.04
CA GLU A 33 -16.45 8.22 -4.39
C GLU A 33 -15.05 7.64 -4.54
N LEU A 34 -14.01 8.33 -4.07
CA LEU A 34 -12.64 7.84 -4.09
C LEU A 34 -12.46 6.63 -3.17
N HIS A 35 -13.06 6.60 -1.98
CA HIS A 35 -13.08 5.42 -1.11
C HIS A 35 -13.65 4.17 -1.82
N ARG A 36 -14.73 4.34 -2.59
CA ARG A 36 -15.30 3.23 -3.37
C ARG A 36 -14.39 2.79 -4.50
N GLU A 37 -13.70 3.73 -5.15
CA GLU A 37 -12.72 3.43 -6.19
C GLU A 37 -11.54 2.63 -5.64
N LEU A 38 -11.05 2.97 -4.45
CA LEU A 38 -9.96 2.28 -3.79
C LEU A 38 -10.24 0.79 -3.51
N ARG A 39 -11.51 0.36 -3.50
CA ARG A 39 -11.87 -1.06 -3.41
C ARG A 39 -11.35 -1.90 -4.58
N ALA A 40 -11.06 -1.29 -5.72
CA ALA A 40 -10.43 -1.99 -6.85
C ALA A 40 -9.01 -2.49 -6.54
N TYR A 41 -8.36 -1.92 -5.52
CA TYR A 41 -7.03 -2.34 -5.07
C TYR A 41 -7.07 -3.42 -3.98
N ARG A 42 -8.26 -3.88 -3.57
CA ARG A 42 -8.44 -4.83 -2.47
C ARG A 42 -7.67 -6.14 -2.65
N ASP A 43 -7.45 -6.57 -3.88
CA ASP A 43 -6.73 -7.80 -4.22
C ASP A 43 -5.19 -7.63 -4.24
N MET A 44 -4.69 -6.44 -3.90
CA MET A 44 -3.25 -6.23 -3.76
C MET A 44 -2.73 -6.96 -2.51
N ILE A 45 -1.57 -7.62 -2.62
CA ILE A 45 -0.99 -8.55 -1.63
C ILE A 45 -1.03 -8.05 -0.16
N TYR A 46 -0.93 -6.76 0.08
CA TYR A 46 -1.03 -6.18 1.42
C TYR A 46 -2.49 -5.98 1.85
N LEU A 47 -3.32 -5.48 0.93
CA LEU A 47 -4.67 -5.03 1.20
C LEU A 47 -5.66 -6.19 1.31
N GLU A 48 -5.42 -7.30 0.64
CA GLU A 48 -6.26 -8.51 0.68
C GLU A 48 -6.37 -9.10 2.09
N ASN A 49 -5.35 -8.91 2.92
CA ASN A 49 -5.26 -9.43 4.28
C ASN A 49 -5.74 -8.44 5.36
N LEU A 50 -6.14 -7.23 5.00
CA LEU A 50 -6.73 -6.27 5.94
C LEU A 50 -8.16 -6.67 6.30
N ALA A 51 -8.53 -6.53 7.57
CA ALA A 51 -9.93 -6.55 7.95
C ALA A 51 -10.66 -5.35 7.34
N GLU A 52 -12.00 -5.42 7.21
CA GLU A 52 -12.78 -4.33 6.58
C GLU A 52 -12.57 -2.98 7.29
N ALA A 53 -12.48 -2.98 8.62
CA ALA A 53 -12.22 -1.76 9.38
C ALA A 53 -10.81 -1.21 9.14
N GLU A 54 -9.80 -2.07 9.03
CA GLU A 54 -8.42 -1.69 8.72
C GLU A 54 -8.33 -1.11 7.30
N PHE A 55 -9.00 -1.75 6.33
CA PHE A 55 -9.06 -1.25 4.96
C PHE A 55 -9.76 0.11 4.87
N ASN A 56 -10.83 0.34 5.63
CA ASN A 56 -11.50 1.64 5.67
C ASN A 56 -10.59 2.74 6.24
N THR A 57 -9.79 2.43 7.26
CA THR A 57 -8.77 3.36 7.79
C THR A 57 -7.70 3.64 6.74
N PHE A 58 -7.11 2.59 6.17
CA PHE A 58 -6.11 2.70 5.10
C PHE A 58 -6.60 3.56 3.93
N SER A 59 -7.81 3.29 3.44
CA SER A 59 -8.37 4.08 2.34
C SER A 59 -8.65 5.53 2.73
N GLY A 60 -8.94 5.81 4.02
CA GLY A 60 -9.01 7.17 4.57
C GLY A 60 -7.68 7.89 4.47
N ASP A 61 -6.60 7.24 4.87
CA ASP A 61 -5.25 7.79 4.84
C ASP A 61 -4.81 8.09 3.39
N VAL A 62 -5.14 7.20 2.42
CA VAL A 62 -4.90 7.45 1.00
C VAL A 62 -5.67 8.67 0.49
N VAL A 63 -6.97 8.79 0.83
CA VAL A 63 -7.80 9.93 0.43
C VAL A 63 -7.25 11.23 1.02
N GLU A 64 -6.86 11.23 2.29
CA GLU A 64 -6.29 12.39 2.97
C GLU A 64 -4.96 12.82 2.31
N ALA A 65 -4.07 11.88 2.00
CA ALA A 65 -2.80 12.17 1.33
C ALA A 65 -3.03 12.80 -0.06
N ILE A 66 -3.98 12.27 -0.84
CA ILE A 66 -4.35 12.84 -2.13
C ILE A 66 -4.94 14.25 -1.97
N GLU A 67 -5.82 14.48 -0.98
CA GLU A 67 -6.43 15.79 -0.73
C GLU A 67 -5.39 16.85 -0.31
N ILE A 68 -4.37 16.45 0.44
CA ILE A 68 -3.26 17.34 0.83
C ILE A 68 -2.51 17.85 -0.40
N ASP A 69 -2.16 16.94 -1.32
CA ASP A 69 -1.38 17.28 -2.50
C ASP A 69 -2.23 17.92 -3.62
N TYR A 70 -3.51 17.57 -3.66
CA TYR A 70 -4.49 18.09 -4.62
C TYR A 70 -5.69 18.72 -3.90
N PRO A 71 -5.55 19.91 -3.27
CA PRO A 71 -6.63 20.50 -2.46
C PRO A 71 -7.85 20.93 -3.27
N VAL A 72 -7.73 21.00 -4.60
CA VAL A 72 -8.82 21.28 -5.54
C VAL A 72 -9.22 20.00 -6.24
N TYR A 73 -10.41 19.47 -5.96
CA TYR A 73 -10.90 18.22 -6.54
C TYR A 73 -10.92 18.20 -8.06
N THR A 74 -11.33 19.32 -8.70
CA THR A 74 -11.31 19.41 -10.17
C THR A 74 -9.91 19.22 -10.74
N THR A 75 -8.88 19.74 -10.10
CA THR A 75 -7.49 19.53 -10.53
C THR A 75 -7.10 18.04 -10.45
N PHE A 76 -7.49 17.35 -9.39
CA PHE A 76 -7.23 15.92 -9.23
C PHE A 76 -7.96 15.07 -10.28
N ILE A 77 -9.27 15.31 -10.50
CA ILE A 77 -10.07 14.48 -11.41
C ILE A 77 -9.67 14.65 -12.88
N GLU A 78 -9.09 15.81 -13.23
CA GLU A 78 -8.62 16.12 -14.57
C GLU A 78 -7.16 15.73 -14.84
N LEU A 79 -6.48 15.08 -13.87
CA LEU A 79 -5.10 14.64 -14.04
C LEU A 79 -5.00 13.62 -15.19
N PRO A 80 -4.10 13.83 -16.16
CA PRO A 80 -3.71 12.77 -17.08
C PRO A 80 -3.09 11.59 -16.28
N GLY A 81 -3.59 10.37 -16.48
CA GLY A 81 -3.10 9.21 -15.74
C GLY A 81 -3.51 9.20 -14.25
N ARG A 82 -4.68 9.77 -13.91
CA ARG A 82 -5.18 9.81 -12.52
C ARG A 82 -5.15 8.42 -11.85
N GLY A 83 -5.45 7.35 -12.59
CA GLY A 83 -5.38 5.98 -12.06
C GLY A 83 -3.98 5.63 -11.57
N ASP A 84 -2.95 5.91 -12.35
CA ASP A 84 -1.56 5.67 -11.97
C ASP A 84 -1.17 6.53 -10.75
N THR A 85 -1.69 7.77 -10.68
CA THR A 85 -1.49 8.63 -9.51
C THR A 85 -2.10 8.01 -8.26
N VAL A 86 -3.34 7.52 -8.32
CA VAL A 86 -3.99 6.83 -7.18
C VAL A 86 -3.20 5.60 -6.75
N GLU A 87 -2.72 4.79 -7.70
CA GLU A 87 -1.89 3.62 -7.41
C GLU A 87 -0.59 3.99 -6.68
N VAL A 88 0.06 5.09 -7.06
CA VAL A 88 1.25 5.60 -6.36
C VAL A 88 0.93 5.93 -4.91
N TYR A 89 -0.20 6.58 -4.61
CA TYR A 89 -0.61 6.87 -3.24
C TYR A 89 -0.94 5.60 -2.45
N VAL A 90 -1.61 4.63 -3.06
CA VAL A 90 -1.89 3.32 -2.44
C VAL A 90 -0.57 2.65 -2.04
N VAL A 91 0.40 2.55 -2.95
CA VAL A 91 1.71 1.93 -2.67
C VAL A 91 2.49 2.72 -1.62
N SER A 92 2.49 4.05 -1.69
CA SER A 92 3.17 4.91 -0.71
C SER A 92 2.60 4.72 0.69
N THR A 93 1.29 4.67 0.84
CA THR A 93 0.62 4.44 2.13
C THR A 93 0.96 3.04 2.69
N ILE A 94 0.99 1.99 1.85
CA ILE A 94 1.45 0.66 2.27
C ILE A 94 2.87 0.72 2.83
N VAL A 95 3.78 1.40 2.12
CA VAL A 95 5.19 1.54 2.53
C VAL A 95 5.30 2.32 3.85
N GLU A 96 4.51 3.35 4.04
CA GLU A 96 4.44 4.13 5.29
C GLU A 96 3.95 3.27 6.46
N GLU A 97 2.89 2.50 6.28
CA GLU A 97 2.38 1.59 7.30
C GLU A 97 3.39 0.50 7.69
N LEU A 98 4.12 -0.07 6.70
CA LEU A 98 5.19 -1.04 6.94
C LEU A 98 6.38 -0.43 7.69
N ASN A 99 6.67 0.85 7.46
CA ASN A 99 7.71 1.58 8.19
C ASN A 99 7.29 1.91 9.62
N ALA A 100 6.04 2.32 9.80
CA ALA A 100 5.51 2.75 11.09
C ALA A 100 5.39 1.60 12.08
N ASN A 101 4.99 0.40 11.60
CA ASN A 101 4.76 -0.75 12.47
C ASN A 101 5.29 -2.05 11.83
N PRO A 102 6.38 -2.65 12.39
CA PRO A 102 6.90 -3.94 11.89
C PRO A 102 5.85 -5.07 11.86
N HIS A 103 4.86 -5.02 12.75
CA HIS A 103 3.80 -6.03 12.81
C HIS A 103 2.89 -6.03 11.57
N ASN A 104 2.87 -4.93 10.80
CA ASN A 104 2.14 -4.84 9.54
C ASN A 104 2.69 -5.76 8.44
N MET A 105 3.89 -6.34 8.62
CA MET A 105 4.40 -7.46 7.79
C MET A 105 3.44 -8.65 7.73
N ARG A 106 2.56 -8.82 8.74
CA ARG A 106 1.50 -9.84 8.76
C ARG A 106 0.51 -9.72 7.59
N ASN A 107 0.37 -8.51 7.03
CA ASN A 107 -0.55 -8.26 5.93
C ASN A 107 0.05 -8.71 4.57
N ILE A 108 1.38 -8.88 4.51
CA ILE A 108 2.05 -9.49 3.36
C ILE A 108 2.22 -11.00 3.58
N PHE A 109 2.59 -11.40 4.79
CA PHE A 109 2.85 -12.80 5.17
C PHE A 109 1.98 -13.16 6.37
N PRO A 110 0.70 -13.51 6.16
CA PRO A 110 -0.21 -13.87 7.25
C PRO A 110 0.29 -15.09 8.02
N TYR A 111 0.11 -15.10 9.34
CA TYR A 111 0.51 -16.22 10.19
C TYR A 111 -0.05 -17.58 9.72
N PRO A 112 -1.32 -17.74 9.32
CA PRO A 112 -1.83 -18.98 8.80
C PRO A 112 -1.08 -19.48 7.56
N TYR A 113 -0.74 -18.58 6.64
CA TYR A 113 0.07 -18.89 5.46
C TYR A 113 1.47 -19.39 5.83
N LEU A 114 2.14 -18.70 6.78
CA LEU A 114 3.47 -19.11 7.25
C LEU A 114 3.46 -20.49 7.95
N VAL A 115 2.37 -20.85 8.59
CA VAL A 115 2.18 -22.20 9.19
C VAL A 115 1.96 -23.23 8.09
N GLU A 116 1.16 -22.96 7.09
CA GLU A 116 0.89 -23.85 5.95
C GLU A 116 2.17 -24.13 5.15
N GLU A 117 2.99 -23.11 4.94
CA GLU A 117 4.31 -23.24 4.28
C GLU A 117 5.39 -23.88 5.17
N GLY A 118 5.08 -24.26 6.40
CA GLY A 118 6.02 -24.86 7.34
C GLY A 118 7.09 -23.92 7.90
N VAL A 119 6.95 -22.62 7.66
CA VAL A 119 7.89 -21.58 8.14
C VAL A 119 7.74 -21.36 9.64
N LEU A 120 6.53 -21.46 10.18
CA LEU A 120 6.23 -21.26 11.60
C LEU A 120 5.49 -22.47 12.20
N PRO A 121 5.72 -22.76 13.49
CA PRO A 121 4.90 -23.72 14.20
C PRO A 121 3.47 -23.23 14.38
N ALA A 122 2.51 -24.16 14.39
CA ALA A 122 1.13 -23.85 14.75
C ALA A 122 0.99 -23.48 16.25
N GLY A 123 -0.02 -22.67 16.56
CA GLY A 123 -0.39 -22.39 17.95
C GLY A 123 0.44 -21.30 18.63
N LEU A 124 1.23 -20.50 17.90
CA LEU A 124 1.90 -19.35 18.44
C LEU A 124 0.90 -18.30 18.96
N ASN A 125 1.08 -17.85 20.19
CA ASN A 125 0.29 -16.75 20.74
C ASN A 125 0.68 -15.40 20.09
N HIS A 126 -0.15 -14.37 20.31
CA HIS A 126 0.06 -13.05 19.70
C HIS A 126 1.42 -12.40 20.04
N GLN A 127 1.97 -12.67 21.24
CA GLN A 127 3.28 -12.13 21.62
C GLN A 127 4.40 -12.79 20.81
N ALA A 128 4.34 -14.10 20.64
CA ALA A 128 5.30 -14.84 19.82
C ALA A 128 5.22 -14.43 18.33
N GLN A 129 4.01 -14.28 17.80
CA GLN A 129 3.82 -13.76 16.43
C GLN A 129 4.41 -12.36 16.27
N ARG A 130 4.22 -11.45 17.24
CA ARG A 130 4.85 -10.13 17.22
C ARG A 130 6.37 -10.22 17.22
N ALA A 131 6.94 -11.04 18.11
CA ALA A 131 8.39 -11.22 18.16
C ALA A 131 8.96 -11.71 16.81
N PHE A 132 8.23 -12.61 16.12
CA PHE A 132 8.60 -13.06 14.79
C PHE A 132 8.61 -11.91 13.76
N TYR A 133 7.53 -11.13 13.67
CA TYR A 133 7.46 -10.02 12.70
C TYR A 133 8.47 -8.92 13.02
N ASP A 134 8.79 -8.67 14.28
CA ASP A 134 9.86 -7.76 14.69
C ASP A 134 11.24 -8.27 14.24
N CYS A 135 11.52 -9.57 14.39
CA CYS A 135 12.74 -10.19 13.90
C CYS A 135 12.83 -10.08 12.38
N PHE A 136 11.78 -10.50 11.68
CA PHE A 136 11.72 -10.51 10.23
C PHE A 136 11.88 -9.09 9.64
N SER A 137 11.17 -8.11 10.18
CA SER A 137 11.31 -6.70 9.76
C SER A 137 12.73 -6.17 9.94
N LYS A 138 13.43 -6.54 11.01
CA LYS A 138 14.84 -6.16 11.22
C LYS A 138 15.74 -6.76 10.14
N LYS A 139 15.54 -8.05 9.77
CA LYS A 139 16.32 -8.71 8.71
C LYS A 139 16.03 -8.05 7.34
N VAL A 140 14.76 -7.75 7.04
CA VAL A 140 14.33 -7.04 5.83
C VAL A 140 15.00 -5.66 5.74
N LYS A 141 14.93 -4.85 6.81
CA LYS A 141 15.54 -3.51 6.86
C LYS A 141 17.08 -3.53 6.72
N LYS A 142 17.71 -4.62 7.10
CA LYS A 142 19.15 -4.81 6.93
C LYS A 142 19.54 -5.18 5.50
N TYR A 143 18.68 -5.91 4.80
CA TYR A 143 18.96 -6.45 3.47
C TYR A 143 18.54 -5.51 2.35
N TYR A 144 17.35 -4.92 2.44
CA TYR A 144 16.81 -4.01 1.43
C TYR A 144 17.20 -2.56 1.72
N PRO A 145 17.55 -1.77 0.70
CA PRO A 145 17.96 -0.36 0.88
C PRO A 145 16.80 0.53 1.38
N SER A 146 15.55 0.12 1.17
CA SER A 146 14.35 0.80 1.63
C SER A 146 13.17 -0.15 1.72
N THR A 147 12.12 0.24 2.45
CA THR A 147 10.85 -0.50 2.50
C THR A 147 10.16 -0.52 1.13
N GLN A 148 10.29 0.53 0.33
CA GLN A 148 9.81 0.54 -1.05
C GLN A 148 10.52 -0.54 -1.90
N ALA A 149 11.85 -0.68 -1.77
CA ALA A 149 12.60 -1.71 -2.49
C ALA A 149 12.19 -3.12 -2.05
N PHE A 150 11.93 -3.32 -0.76
CA PHE A 150 11.38 -4.57 -0.25
C PHE A 150 9.99 -4.85 -0.84
N PHE A 151 9.06 -3.89 -0.79
CA PHE A 151 7.70 -4.07 -1.31
C PHE A 151 7.71 -4.39 -2.81
N ASN A 152 8.52 -3.67 -3.60
CA ASN A 152 8.69 -3.94 -5.02
C ASN A 152 9.24 -5.36 -5.29
N ALA A 153 10.15 -5.84 -4.44
CA ALA A 153 10.69 -7.19 -4.55
C ALA A 153 9.63 -8.27 -4.22
N VAL A 154 8.74 -7.99 -3.27
CA VAL A 154 7.62 -8.90 -2.95
C VAL A 154 6.63 -9.00 -4.10
N VAL A 155 6.31 -7.86 -4.74
CA VAL A 155 5.30 -7.81 -5.81
C VAL A 155 5.85 -8.25 -7.17
N GLY A 156 7.12 -7.96 -7.46
CA GLY A 156 7.67 -8.06 -8.82
C GLY A 156 8.69 -9.15 -9.08
N ASP A 157 9.26 -9.80 -8.04
CA ASP A 157 10.43 -10.68 -8.24
C ASP A 157 10.28 -12.05 -7.55
N SER A 158 10.04 -13.10 -8.36
CA SER A 158 10.00 -14.48 -7.90
C SER A 158 11.31 -14.96 -7.25
N ASN A 159 12.46 -14.39 -7.58
CA ASN A 159 13.74 -14.75 -6.97
C ASN A 159 13.88 -14.21 -5.54
N SER A 160 13.18 -13.13 -5.22
CA SER A 160 13.15 -12.57 -3.86
C SER A 160 12.44 -13.48 -2.86
N GLN A 161 11.53 -14.33 -3.30
CA GLN A 161 10.76 -15.22 -2.42
C GLN A 161 11.67 -16.14 -1.62
N GLN A 162 12.67 -16.78 -2.25
CA GLN A 162 13.60 -17.69 -1.54
C GLN A 162 14.40 -16.92 -0.47
N THR A 163 14.84 -15.69 -0.76
CA THR A 163 15.57 -14.85 0.20
C THR A 163 14.70 -14.48 1.39
N LEU A 164 13.44 -14.13 1.15
CA LEU A 164 12.48 -13.79 2.19
C LEU A 164 12.14 -15.01 3.05
N THR A 165 11.89 -16.15 2.42
CA THR A 165 11.67 -17.44 3.13
C THR A 165 12.86 -17.79 4.02
N ASN A 166 14.09 -17.65 3.54
CA ASN A 166 15.29 -17.90 4.35
C ASN A 166 15.37 -16.96 5.57
N MET A 167 15.03 -15.68 5.42
CA MET A 167 14.99 -14.73 6.55
C MET A 167 13.92 -15.12 7.56
N GLN A 168 12.75 -15.55 7.09
CA GLN A 168 11.64 -16.01 7.93
C GLN A 168 12.03 -17.26 8.71
N MET A 169 12.60 -18.28 8.03
CA MET A 169 13.06 -19.51 8.67
C MET A 169 14.16 -19.24 9.70
N GLN A 170 15.11 -18.34 9.43
CA GLN A 170 16.10 -17.93 10.41
C GLN A 170 15.47 -17.29 11.66
N CYS A 171 14.42 -16.45 11.48
CA CYS A 171 13.71 -15.88 12.63
C CYS A 171 12.93 -16.96 13.41
N ALA A 172 12.36 -17.95 12.73
CA ALA A 172 11.68 -19.07 13.37
C ALA A 172 12.65 -19.94 14.17
N ALA A 173 13.82 -20.23 13.62
CA ALA A 173 14.88 -20.96 14.31
C ALA A 173 15.39 -20.18 15.54
N ASP A 174 15.72 -18.91 15.36
CA ASP A 174 16.26 -18.05 16.44
C ASP A 174 15.29 -17.88 17.64
N LEU A 175 13.97 -17.88 17.37
CA LEU A 175 12.95 -17.57 18.38
C LEU A 175 12.25 -18.80 18.97
N PHE A 176 12.14 -19.88 18.19
CA PHE A 176 11.27 -21.02 18.52
C PHE A 176 11.96 -22.37 18.38
N ASP A 177 13.25 -22.41 18.07
CA ASP A 177 14.00 -23.63 17.72
C ASP A 177 13.30 -24.46 16.61
N TRP A 178 12.64 -23.74 15.66
CA TRP A 178 11.83 -24.32 14.60
C TRP A 178 12.59 -24.42 13.28
N GLY A 179 12.44 -25.56 12.58
CA GLY A 179 13.09 -25.78 11.28
C GLY A 179 14.59 -26.09 11.37
N ILE A 180 15.12 -26.38 12.56
CA ILE A 180 16.47 -26.89 12.73
C ILE A 180 16.42 -28.38 12.46
N GLU A 181 16.91 -28.84 11.28
CA GLU A 181 17.23 -30.25 11.09
C GLU A 181 18.43 -30.56 11.97
N ILE A 182 18.22 -31.26 13.09
CA ILE A 182 19.29 -31.88 13.86
C ILE A 182 19.73 -33.06 13.03
N ASP A 183 20.86 -32.94 12.33
CA ASP A 183 21.51 -34.08 11.67
C ASP A 183 22.05 -34.99 12.77
N GLU A 184 21.23 -36.00 13.17
CA GLU A 184 21.58 -37.00 14.18
C GLU A 184 22.68 -37.98 13.73
N THR A 185 23.35 -37.75 12.58
CA THR A 185 24.33 -38.64 12.03
C THR A 185 25.77 -38.37 12.48
N VAL A 186 26.01 -37.58 13.51
CA VAL A 186 27.33 -37.52 14.14
C VAL A 186 27.30 -38.25 15.51
N VAL A 187 27.08 -39.56 15.48
CA VAL A 187 27.56 -40.45 16.55
C VAL A 187 29.04 -40.66 16.30
N VAL A 188 29.88 -39.89 16.99
CA VAL A 188 31.32 -40.14 17.03
C VAL A 188 31.53 -41.27 18.00
N ASP A 189 31.90 -42.47 17.48
CA ASP A 189 32.49 -43.56 18.25
C ASP A 189 33.91 -43.19 18.77
#